data_ea78636debe413421fd8508a565cb40e
#
_entry.id   ea78636debe413421fd8508a565cb40e
#
_cell.length_a   1.000
_cell.length_b   1.000
_cell.length_c   1.000
_cell.angle_alpha   90.00
_cell.angle_beta   90.00
_cell.angle_gamma   90.00
#
_symmetry.space_group_name_H-M   'P 1'
#
loop_
_entity.id
_entity.type
_entity.pdbx_description
1 polymer ?
#
loop_
_entity_poly.entity_id
_entity_poly.type
_entity_poly.pdbx_seq_one_letter_code
_entity_poly.pdbx_strand_id
1 'polypeptide(L)'
;MDTVITRSRWIVGILVGALCICGVRLVQLQIIEGPSLAAQGQRVRTSSTEVAAARGTITDATGVVLANSIQTYDIAVNQVNIRAFVHRDDDGHEVGRGPAEAARLLAPILGMNEAELGGMMLGDSTYVYIKRNVDAVSYREIRKLDIYGIEWESVFEREYPNGNVAAPVIGTVNAEGQGSSGMEAQFDALLTGTPGAQAFEIAPNGAVMPGGKKTTVEPKNGGNVELTLHADLQHQVQDLLDARVAKHQADWGAVVIEDVATGHVLVMADSNSKEPDNAHPQKVHAVQDTFEPGSVGKLVTVGAALNQGTITPTSVFQVPYALDLPDAGGPITDFHEHDGETLTATVILAESSNTGTVLIGQTMSDEQRYSMMRAFGFGEETGIELPGESAGLMRSADQWQGRDRYVTMFGQAYAITAMQEASAMATIANGGVRIAPHIVKSWTNADGTVEVPDTSQPVQVMDATAASQLLTMMESVVEDDLGTAGAAKVPGYRVGVKTGTAETIIDGASGLVSTTAGIIPADAPRLAIAVVLYNPRVVSVSSDSSAPLFGDIARTAVGNLGIPASTSSANLYPTTP
;
A
#
# COMPACT_ATOMS: atom_id res chain seq x y z
N MET A 1 2.33 -97.05 37.01
CA MET A 1 1.20 -96.12 36.87
C MET A 1 1.57 -94.71 37.30
N ASP A 2 2.35 -94.49 38.31
CA ASP A 2 2.72 -93.19 38.90
C ASP A 2 3.56 -92.28 37.99
N THR A 3 4.44 -92.87 37.15
CA THR A 3 5.30 -92.08 36.24
C THR A 3 4.54 -91.44 35.08
N VAL A 4 3.44 -92.04 34.64
CA VAL A 4 2.60 -91.53 33.56
C VAL A 4 1.74 -90.36 34.10
N ILE A 5 1.21 -90.44 35.26
CA ILE A 5 0.40 -89.42 35.94
C ILE A 5 1.27 -88.18 36.20
N THR A 6 2.51 -88.39 36.66
CA THR A 6 3.45 -87.29 36.93
C THR A 6 3.86 -86.56 35.65
N ARG A 7 4.12 -87.30 34.59
CA ARG A 7 4.41 -86.70 33.27
C ARG A 7 3.24 -85.90 32.66
N SER A 8 1.99 -86.44 32.84
CA SER A 8 0.80 -85.71 32.34
C SER A 8 0.54 -84.45 33.16
N ARG A 9 0.78 -84.42 34.46
CA ARG A 9 0.71 -83.21 35.28
C ARG A 9 1.71 -82.16 34.90
N TRP A 10 2.93 -82.52 34.52
CA TRP A 10 3.93 -81.59 34.01
C TRP A 10 3.53 -81.02 32.66
N ILE A 11 3.00 -81.85 31.76
CA ILE A 11 2.52 -81.39 30.45
C ILE A 11 1.33 -80.42 30.62
N VAL A 12 0.38 -80.73 31.51
CA VAL A 12 -0.72 -79.82 31.83
C VAL A 12 -0.24 -78.52 32.44
N GLY A 13 0.76 -78.57 33.35
CA GLY A 13 1.36 -77.36 33.93
C GLY A 13 2.05 -76.46 32.90
N ILE A 14 2.77 -77.05 31.96
CA ILE A 14 3.40 -76.33 30.85
C ILE A 14 2.35 -75.68 29.94
N LEU A 15 1.27 -76.42 29.61
CA LEU A 15 0.16 -75.93 28.78
C LEU A 15 -0.59 -74.77 29.47
N VAL A 16 -0.86 -74.87 30.76
CA VAL A 16 -1.50 -73.79 31.53
C VAL A 16 -0.56 -72.58 31.60
N GLY A 17 0.74 -72.78 31.84
CA GLY A 17 1.74 -71.74 31.83
C GLY A 17 1.80 -71.00 30.48
N ALA A 18 1.80 -71.74 29.38
CA ALA A 18 1.76 -71.18 28.01
C ALA A 18 0.50 -70.39 27.75
N LEU A 19 -0.69 -70.91 28.18
CA LEU A 19 -1.95 -70.21 28.09
C LEU A 19 -1.98 -68.90 28.89
N CYS A 20 -1.42 -68.92 30.10
CA CYS A 20 -1.29 -67.71 30.91
C CYS A 20 -0.39 -66.66 30.23
N ILE A 21 0.74 -67.07 29.67
CA ILE A 21 1.64 -66.16 28.91
C ILE A 21 0.89 -65.59 27.71
N CYS A 22 0.16 -66.39 26.95
CA CYS A 22 -0.66 -65.94 25.85
C CYS A 22 -1.75 -64.97 26.29
N GLY A 23 -2.40 -65.25 27.42
CA GLY A 23 -3.39 -64.35 28.03
C GLY A 23 -2.83 -62.99 28.42
N VAL A 24 -1.68 -62.99 29.09
CA VAL A 24 -0.97 -61.74 29.42
C VAL A 24 -0.57 -60.96 28.18
N ARG A 25 -0.05 -61.62 27.17
CA ARG A 25 0.33 -60.99 25.89
C ARG A 25 -0.92 -60.43 25.15
N LEU A 26 -2.05 -61.16 25.22
CA LEU A 26 -3.30 -60.69 24.61
C LEU A 26 -3.82 -59.42 25.30
N VAL A 27 -3.76 -59.38 26.64
CA VAL A 27 -4.12 -58.20 27.43
C VAL A 27 -3.16 -57.03 27.08
N GLN A 28 -1.87 -57.28 27.01
CA GLN A 28 -0.89 -56.26 26.61
C GLN A 28 -1.21 -55.71 25.21
N LEU A 29 -1.41 -56.56 24.21
CA LEU A 29 -1.68 -56.17 22.83
C LEU A 29 -3.06 -55.48 22.66
N GLN A 30 -4.10 -55.89 23.37
CA GLN A 30 -5.43 -55.35 23.19
C GLN A 30 -5.76 -54.19 24.09
N ILE A 31 -5.28 -54.17 25.33
CA ILE A 31 -5.61 -53.12 26.31
C ILE A 31 -4.51 -52.03 26.37
N ILE A 32 -3.24 -52.45 26.41
CA ILE A 32 -2.13 -51.51 26.62
C ILE A 32 -1.66 -50.94 25.26
N GLU A 33 -1.36 -51.81 24.29
CA GLU A 33 -0.83 -51.43 22.99
C GLU A 33 -1.93 -51.21 21.92
N GLY A 34 -3.16 -51.71 22.16
CA GLY A 34 -4.27 -51.65 21.22
C GLY A 34 -4.60 -50.26 20.69
N PRO A 35 -4.75 -49.24 21.56
CA PRO A 35 -5.01 -47.89 21.11
C PRO A 35 -3.89 -47.30 20.24
N SER A 36 -2.61 -47.58 20.55
CA SER A 36 -1.46 -47.11 19.81
C SER A 36 -1.33 -47.81 18.46
N LEU A 37 -1.55 -49.14 18.42
CA LEU A 37 -1.55 -49.93 17.19
C LEU A 37 -2.73 -49.56 16.28
N ALA A 38 -3.89 -49.29 16.84
CA ALA A 38 -5.04 -48.80 16.09
C ALA A 38 -4.77 -47.41 15.49
N ALA A 39 -4.17 -46.50 16.24
CA ALA A 39 -3.78 -45.19 15.77
C ALA A 39 -2.70 -45.26 14.66
N GLN A 40 -1.73 -46.15 14.80
CA GLN A 40 -0.74 -46.42 13.73
C GLN A 40 -1.39 -46.99 12.47
N GLY A 41 -2.28 -47.96 12.63
CA GLY A 41 -3.03 -48.56 11.53
C GLY A 41 -3.91 -47.52 10.80
N GLN A 42 -4.50 -46.60 11.56
CA GLN A 42 -5.31 -45.51 11.00
C GLN A 42 -4.44 -44.48 10.26
N ARG A 43 -3.26 -44.12 10.80
CA ARG A 43 -2.31 -43.22 10.10
C ARG A 43 -1.86 -43.77 8.74
N VAL A 44 -1.62 -45.05 8.63
CA VAL A 44 -1.20 -45.69 7.36
C VAL A 44 -2.35 -45.79 6.36
N ARG A 45 -3.58 -45.76 6.82
CA ARG A 45 -4.80 -45.87 5.98
C ARG A 45 -5.48 -44.52 5.72
N THR A 46 -4.98 -43.42 6.23
CA THR A 46 -5.59 -42.11 6.04
C THR A 46 -4.64 -41.23 5.22
N SER A 47 -5.13 -40.75 4.10
CA SER A 47 -4.52 -39.66 3.35
C SER A 47 -5.20 -38.35 3.74
N SER A 48 -4.41 -37.31 4.04
CA SER A 48 -4.92 -35.98 4.33
C SER A 48 -4.48 -35.02 3.22
N THR A 49 -5.45 -34.31 2.67
CA THR A 49 -5.21 -33.23 1.69
C THR A 49 -5.60 -31.93 2.36
N GLU A 50 -4.74 -30.93 2.22
CA GLU A 50 -5.04 -29.57 2.66
C GLU A 50 -6.12 -28.95 1.76
N VAL A 51 -7.03 -28.21 2.35
CA VAL A 51 -8.04 -27.43 1.63
C VAL A 51 -7.67 -25.97 1.77
N ALA A 52 -7.28 -25.34 0.67
CA ALA A 52 -6.84 -23.96 0.66
C ALA A 52 -7.93 -23.01 1.20
N ALA A 53 -7.53 -21.99 1.94
CA ALA A 53 -8.38 -20.88 2.35
C ALA A 53 -8.15 -19.70 1.41
N ALA A 54 -9.20 -18.95 1.10
CA ALA A 54 -9.07 -17.72 0.33
C ALA A 54 -8.43 -16.62 1.21
N ARG A 55 -7.47 -15.90 0.63
CA ARG A 55 -6.96 -14.65 1.20
C ARG A 55 -8.03 -13.58 1.10
N GLY A 56 -8.19 -12.76 2.14
CA GLY A 56 -9.21 -11.73 2.23
C GLY A 56 -9.12 -10.65 1.16
N THR A 57 -10.19 -9.89 0.99
CA THR A 57 -10.33 -8.86 -0.04
C THR A 57 -9.84 -7.50 0.48
N ILE A 58 -9.22 -6.70 -0.39
CA ILE A 58 -8.96 -5.29 -0.17
C ILE A 58 -9.88 -4.50 -1.08
N THR A 59 -10.64 -3.55 -0.51
CA THR A 59 -11.58 -2.68 -1.24
C THR A 59 -11.24 -1.20 -1.02
N ASP A 60 -11.70 -0.36 -1.93
CA ASP A 60 -11.72 1.09 -1.75
C ASP A 60 -12.88 1.54 -0.84
N ALA A 61 -12.99 2.86 -0.58
CA ALA A 61 -14.04 3.45 0.25
C ALA A 61 -15.47 3.28 -0.30
N THR A 62 -15.62 2.94 -1.58
CA THR A 62 -16.89 2.75 -2.29
C THR A 62 -17.28 1.28 -2.49
N GLY A 63 -16.38 0.36 -2.07
CA GLY A 63 -16.56 -1.08 -2.21
C GLY A 63 -15.99 -1.66 -3.52
N VAL A 64 -15.27 -0.87 -4.31
CA VAL A 64 -14.55 -1.37 -5.49
C VAL A 64 -13.44 -2.30 -5.04
N VAL A 65 -13.38 -3.49 -5.61
CA VAL A 65 -12.38 -4.51 -5.28
C VAL A 65 -11.03 -4.10 -5.87
N LEU A 66 -10.03 -3.92 -5.02
CA LEU A 66 -8.65 -3.59 -5.39
C LEU A 66 -7.75 -4.84 -5.43
N ALA A 67 -7.99 -5.79 -4.51
CA ALA A 67 -7.34 -7.09 -4.50
C ALA A 67 -8.31 -8.16 -3.99
N ASN A 68 -8.37 -9.31 -4.66
CA ASN A 68 -9.18 -10.45 -4.25
C ASN A 68 -8.45 -11.78 -4.51
N SER A 69 -9.05 -12.88 -4.05
CA SER A 69 -8.58 -14.23 -4.33
C SER A 69 -9.59 -14.93 -5.23
N ILE A 70 -9.16 -15.37 -6.41
CA ILE A 70 -9.96 -16.17 -7.32
C ILE A 70 -9.59 -17.65 -7.20
N GLN A 71 -10.59 -18.51 -7.23
CA GLN A 71 -10.36 -19.94 -7.19
C GLN A 71 -9.88 -20.43 -8.55
N THR A 72 -8.71 -21.06 -8.56
CA THR A 72 -8.11 -21.72 -9.72
C THR A 72 -7.77 -23.17 -9.39
N TYR A 73 -7.27 -23.90 -10.36
CA TYR A 73 -6.99 -25.32 -10.22
C TYR A 73 -5.61 -25.66 -10.80
N ASP A 74 -4.79 -26.28 -9.97
CA ASP A 74 -3.54 -26.88 -10.44
C ASP A 74 -3.84 -28.26 -10.98
N ILE A 75 -3.53 -28.49 -12.24
CA ILE A 75 -3.75 -29.76 -12.94
C ILE A 75 -2.45 -30.56 -12.92
N ALA A 76 -2.55 -31.80 -12.49
CA ALA A 76 -1.45 -32.75 -12.43
C ALA A 76 -1.78 -34.06 -13.13
N VAL A 77 -0.76 -34.84 -13.42
CA VAL A 77 -0.90 -36.19 -13.96
C VAL A 77 -0.20 -37.23 -13.08
N ASN A 78 -0.86 -38.34 -12.87
CA ASN A 78 -0.29 -39.55 -12.37
C ASN A 78 0.20 -40.35 -13.58
N GLN A 79 1.53 -40.32 -13.84
CA GLN A 79 2.14 -40.94 -15.01
C GLN A 79 1.99 -42.45 -15.05
N VAL A 80 1.74 -43.09 -13.90
CA VAL A 80 1.47 -44.54 -13.84
C VAL A 80 0.04 -44.84 -14.25
N ASN A 81 -0.91 -44.10 -13.69
CA ASN A 81 -2.34 -44.34 -13.91
C ASN A 81 -2.80 -43.94 -15.30
N ILE A 82 -2.27 -42.87 -15.87
CA ILE A 82 -2.65 -42.35 -17.20
C ILE A 82 -2.43 -43.39 -18.32
N ARG A 83 -1.52 -44.33 -18.15
CA ARG A 83 -1.25 -45.44 -19.10
C ARG A 83 -2.47 -46.34 -19.29
N ALA A 84 -3.37 -46.44 -18.29
CA ALA A 84 -4.58 -47.24 -18.32
C ALA A 84 -5.79 -46.46 -18.85
N PHE A 85 -5.63 -45.19 -19.16
CA PHE A 85 -6.71 -44.37 -19.74
C PHE A 85 -7.14 -44.91 -21.10
N VAL A 86 -8.46 -45.05 -21.32
CA VAL A 86 -9.06 -45.44 -22.60
C VAL A 86 -10.21 -44.47 -22.90
N HIS A 87 -10.02 -43.74 -24.00
CA HIS A 87 -11.09 -42.89 -24.54
C HIS A 87 -12.03 -43.69 -25.40
N ARG A 88 -13.34 -43.61 -25.14
CA ARG A 88 -14.42 -44.26 -25.89
C ARG A 88 -15.34 -43.22 -26.46
N ASP A 89 -15.87 -43.50 -27.66
CA ASP A 89 -17.00 -42.72 -28.24
C ASP A 89 -18.33 -43.01 -27.54
N ASP A 90 -19.41 -42.33 -27.97
CA ASP A 90 -20.76 -42.50 -27.42
C ASP A 90 -21.32 -43.89 -27.65
N ASP A 91 -20.82 -44.64 -28.65
CA ASP A 91 -21.21 -46.00 -28.96
C ASP A 91 -20.35 -47.04 -28.20
N GLY A 92 -19.38 -46.57 -27.38
CA GLY A 92 -18.50 -47.38 -26.55
C GLY A 92 -17.28 -47.95 -27.25
N HIS A 93 -16.99 -47.57 -28.53
CA HIS A 93 -15.81 -47.98 -29.25
C HIS A 93 -14.58 -47.22 -28.75
N GLU A 94 -13.43 -47.90 -28.70
CA GLU A 94 -12.17 -47.25 -28.32
C GLU A 94 -11.68 -46.34 -29.46
N VAL A 95 -11.49 -45.04 -29.14
CA VAL A 95 -10.99 -44.02 -30.06
C VAL A 95 -9.52 -43.77 -29.85
N GLY A 96 -9.02 -43.92 -28.62
CA GLY A 96 -7.63 -43.70 -28.26
C GLY A 96 -7.32 -44.11 -26.83
N ARG A 97 -6.03 -44.17 -26.48
CA ARG A 97 -5.63 -44.58 -25.14
C ARG A 97 -4.31 -43.92 -24.66
N GLY A 98 -4.16 -43.89 -23.36
CA GLY A 98 -2.94 -43.53 -22.66
C GLY A 98 -2.54 -42.06 -22.80
N PRO A 99 -1.27 -41.72 -22.52
CA PRO A 99 -0.77 -40.36 -22.48
C PRO A 99 -0.99 -39.55 -23.76
N ALA A 100 -0.84 -40.17 -24.94
CA ALA A 100 -0.98 -39.48 -26.22
C ALA A 100 -2.43 -39.00 -26.45
N GLU A 101 -3.42 -39.84 -26.17
CA GLU A 101 -4.85 -39.49 -26.31
C GLU A 101 -5.25 -38.47 -25.26
N ALA A 102 -4.77 -38.63 -24.02
CA ALA A 102 -5.02 -37.62 -22.96
C ALA A 102 -4.44 -36.25 -23.35
N ALA A 103 -3.23 -36.20 -23.89
CA ALA A 103 -2.61 -34.97 -24.35
C ALA A 103 -3.39 -34.32 -25.51
N ARG A 104 -3.89 -35.11 -26.48
CA ARG A 104 -4.70 -34.64 -27.60
C ARG A 104 -5.99 -33.96 -27.10
N LEU A 105 -6.62 -34.53 -26.08
CA LEU A 105 -7.87 -33.99 -25.51
C LEU A 105 -7.63 -32.73 -24.65
N LEU A 106 -6.56 -32.69 -23.88
CA LEU A 106 -6.26 -31.62 -22.92
C LEU A 106 -5.54 -30.43 -23.54
N ALA A 107 -4.72 -30.65 -24.57
CA ALA A 107 -3.90 -29.58 -25.17
C ALA A 107 -4.72 -28.36 -25.62
N PRO A 108 -5.85 -28.50 -26.32
CA PRO A 108 -6.65 -27.33 -26.73
C PRO A 108 -7.28 -26.59 -25.54
N ILE A 109 -7.68 -27.29 -24.47
CA ILE A 109 -8.29 -26.68 -23.28
C ILE A 109 -7.23 -25.94 -22.47
N LEU A 110 -6.04 -26.53 -22.36
CA LEU A 110 -4.92 -25.96 -21.60
C LEU A 110 -4.13 -24.91 -22.39
N GLY A 111 -4.37 -24.77 -23.72
CA GLY A 111 -3.58 -23.90 -24.58
C GLY A 111 -2.10 -24.33 -24.67
N MET A 112 -1.83 -25.63 -24.62
CA MET A 112 -0.48 -26.21 -24.64
C MET A 112 -0.20 -26.98 -25.95
N ASN A 113 1.09 -27.17 -26.26
CA ASN A 113 1.47 -28.06 -27.37
C ASN A 113 1.20 -29.51 -26.99
N GLU A 114 0.51 -30.26 -27.88
CA GLU A 114 0.13 -31.67 -27.65
C GLU A 114 1.33 -32.60 -27.40
N ALA A 115 2.42 -32.43 -28.18
CA ALA A 115 3.59 -33.26 -28.02
C ALA A 115 4.36 -32.98 -26.73
N GLU A 116 4.43 -31.70 -26.33
CA GLU A 116 5.06 -31.29 -25.08
C GLU A 116 4.24 -31.84 -23.88
N LEU A 117 2.93 -31.65 -23.91
CA LEU A 117 2.01 -32.15 -22.89
C LEU A 117 2.07 -33.68 -22.80
N GLY A 118 2.10 -34.39 -23.93
CA GLY A 118 2.28 -35.83 -23.98
C GLY A 118 3.61 -36.28 -23.37
N GLY A 119 4.69 -35.52 -23.61
CA GLY A 119 6.00 -35.77 -22.99
C GLY A 119 5.96 -35.64 -21.45
N MET A 120 5.26 -34.66 -20.90
CA MET A 120 5.09 -34.50 -19.46
C MET A 120 4.30 -35.67 -18.81
N MET A 121 3.47 -36.34 -19.56
CA MET A 121 2.67 -37.49 -19.09
C MET A 121 3.43 -38.82 -19.10
N LEU A 122 4.64 -38.85 -19.64
CA LEU A 122 5.50 -40.04 -19.70
C LEU A 122 6.45 -40.07 -18.50
N GLY A 123 6.53 -41.22 -17.81
CA GLY A 123 7.41 -41.44 -16.66
C GLY A 123 6.78 -42.37 -15.64
N ASP A 124 7.33 -42.43 -14.44
CA ASP A 124 6.90 -43.33 -13.36
C ASP A 124 6.49 -42.58 -12.10
N SER A 125 6.37 -41.23 -12.18
CA SER A 125 5.93 -40.42 -11.07
C SER A 125 4.40 -40.55 -10.85
N THR A 126 3.99 -40.57 -9.60
CA THR A 126 2.56 -40.61 -9.23
C THR A 126 1.92 -39.22 -9.23
N TYR A 127 2.73 -38.14 -9.34
CA TYR A 127 2.21 -36.77 -9.36
C TYR A 127 3.20 -35.84 -10.07
N VAL A 128 2.77 -35.23 -11.17
CA VAL A 128 3.53 -34.21 -11.92
C VAL A 128 2.58 -33.09 -12.33
N TYR A 129 2.88 -31.85 -11.95
CA TYR A 129 2.09 -30.71 -12.42
C TYR A 129 2.19 -30.56 -13.94
N ILE A 130 1.04 -30.41 -14.58
CA ILE A 130 0.91 -30.12 -16.02
C ILE A 130 0.76 -28.61 -16.23
N LYS A 131 -0.20 -28.02 -15.55
CA LYS A 131 -0.47 -26.60 -15.63
C LYS A 131 -1.03 -26.11 -14.30
N ARG A 132 -0.52 -24.97 -13.85
CA ARG A 132 -1.00 -24.30 -12.64
C ARG A 132 -2.00 -23.19 -12.99
N ASN A 133 -2.80 -22.78 -12.00
CA ASN A 133 -3.73 -21.66 -12.08
C ASN A 133 -4.69 -21.77 -13.28
N VAL A 134 -5.24 -22.95 -13.51
CA VAL A 134 -6.26 -23.18 -14.55
C VAL A 134 -7.59 -22.63 -14.07
N ASP A 135 -8.22 -21.80 -14.88
CA ASP A 135 -9.49 -21.18 -14.56
C ASP A 135 -10.65 -22.20 -14.40
N ALA A 136 -11.72 -21.81 -13.72
CA ALA A 136 -12.83 -22.68 -13.38
C ALA A 136 -13.64 -23.17 -14.63
N VAL A 137 -13.56 -22.47 -15.77
CA VAL A 137 -14.23 -22.89 -17.00
C VAL A 137 -13.45 -24.04 -17.63
N SER A 138 -12.16 -23.83 -17.87
CA SER A 138 -11.23 -24.84 -18.40
C SER A 138 -11.19 -26.08 -17.50
N TYR A 139 -11.15 -25.88 -16.17
CA TYR A 139 -11.22 -27.00 -15.21
C TYR A 139 -12.51 -27.82 -15.37
N ARG A 140 -13.67 -27.19 -15.54
CA ARG A 140 -14.95 -27.91 -15.75
C ARG A 140 -14.96 -28.71 -17.05
N GLU A 141 -14.29 -28.20 -18.09
CA GLU A 141 -14.13 -28.94 -19.36
C GLU A 141 -13.23 -30.14 -19.18
N ILE A 142 -12.09 -30.00 -18.50
CA ILE A 142 -11.19 -31.11 -18.16
C ILE A 142 -11.92 -32.19 -17.37
N ARG A 143 -12.73 -31.80 -16.37
CA ARG A 143 -13.51 -32.73 -15.54
C ARG A 143 -14.51 -33.55 -16.34
N LYS A 144 -15.13 -32.97 -17.38
CA LYS A 144 -16.09 -33.69 -18.25
C LYS A 144 -15.43 -34.80 -19.07
N LEU A 145 -14.13 -34.68 -19.35
CA LEU A 145 -13.40 -35.69 -20.11
C LEU A 145 -13.14 -36.97 -19.30
N ASP A 146 -13.30 -36.96 -17.99
CA ASP A 146 -13.12 -38.09 -17.06
C ASP A 146 -11.85 -38.92 -17.34
N ILE A 147 -10.72 -38.22 -17.56
CA ILE A 147 -9.43 -38.83 -17.92
C ILE A 147 -8.80 -39.47 -16.70
N TYR A 148 -8.75 -40.80 -16.66
CA TYR A 148 -8.13 -41.56 -15.58
C TYR A 148 -6.64 -41.22 -15.50
N GLY A 149 -6.15 -40.81 -14.32
CA GLY A 149 -4.77 -40.39 -14.08
C GLY A 149 -4.55 -38.89 -14.17
N ILE A 150 -5.58 -38.09 -14.47
CA ILE A 150 -5.52 -36.64 -14.27
C ILE A 150 -6.05 -36.32 -12.87
N GLU A 151 -5.25 -35.55 -12.15
CA GLU A 151 -5.51 -35.10 -10.79
C GLU A 151 -5.55 -33.57 -10.77
N TRP A 152 -6.16 -33.00 -9.77
CA TRP A 152 -6.25 -31.54 -9.62
C TRP A 152 -6.28 -31.17 -8.16
N GLU A 153 -5.80 -29.96 -7.89
CA GLU A 153 -5.82 -29.34 -6.60
C GLU A 153 -6.48 -27.97 -6.73
N SER A 154 -7.41 -27.64 -5.82
CA SER A 154 -8.01 -26.31 -5.76
C SER A 154 -7.06 -25.37 -5.02
N VAL A 155 -6.67 -24.30 -5.68
CA VAL A 155 -5.81 -23.27 -5.15
C VAL A 155 -6.47 -21.89 -5.32
N PHE A 156 -5.92 -20.88 -4.68
CA PHE A 156 -6.35 -19.49 -4.87
C PHE A 156 -5.21 -18.70 -5.49
N GLU A 157 -5.53 -17.94 -6.54
CA GLU A 157 -4.65 -16.96 -7.14
C GLU A 157 -5.04 -15.57 -6.67
N ARG A 158 -4.04 -14.73 -6.35
CA ARG A 158 -4.26 -13.33 -5.99
C ARG A 158 -4.45 -12.49 -7.25
N GLU A 159 -5.54 -11.77 -7.34
CA GLU A 159 -5.90 -10.92 -8.49
C GLU A 159 -5.99 -9.46 -8.06
N TYR A 160 -5.50 -8.57 -8.94
CA TYR A 160 -5.56 -7.11 -8.80
C TYR A 160 -6.35 -6.54 -9.99
N PRO A 161 -7.70 -6.53 -9.92
CA PRO A 161 -8.56 -6.30 -11.09
C PRO A 161 -8.42 -4.88 -11.68
N ASN A 162 -7.91 -3.92 -10.90
CA ASN A 162 -7.70 -2.53 -11.36
C ASN A 162 -6.27 -2.25 -11.84
N GLY A 163 -5.45 -3.29 -12.05
CA GLY A 163 -4.09 -3.14 -12.58
C GLY A 163 -3.22 -2.23 -11.73
N ASN A 164 -2.74 -1.12 -12.30
CA ASN A 164 -1.79 -0.21 -11.64
C ASN A 164 -2.44 0.79 -10.66
N VAL A 165 -3.77 0.81 -10.54
CA VAL A 165 -4.47 1.76 -9.65
C VAL A 165 -4.07 1.50 -8.20
N ALA A 166 -3.40 2.47 -7.57
CA ALA A 166 -2.84 2.40 -6.22
C ALA A 166 -1.93 1.19 -5.98
N ALA A 167 -1.31 0.64 -7.02
CA ALA A 167 -0.51 -0.59 -6.93
C ALA A 167 0.57 -0.58 -5.84
N PRO A 168 1.37 0.51 -5.63
CA PRO A 168 2.33 0.58 -4.53
C PRO A 168 1.68 0.49 -3.15
N VAL A 169 0.52 1.12 -2.99
CA VAL A 169 -0.24 1.14 -1.72
C VAL A 169 -0.83 -0.23 -1.43
N ILE A 170 -1.48 -0.85 -2.42
CA ILE A 170 -2.04 -2.19 -2.27
C ILE A 170 -0.92 -3.19 -2.01
N GLY A 171 0.16 -3.09 -2.75
CA GLY A 171 1.29 -4.00 -2.66
C GLY A 171 1.02 -5.34 -3.35
N THR A 172 1.84 -6.34 -3.02
CA THR A 172 1.84 -7.64 -3.69
C THR A 172 2.04 -8.78 -2.70
N VAL A 173 1.73 -10.00 -3.17
CA VAL A 173 2.09 -11.24 -2.48
C VAL A 173 3.26 -11.93 -3.17
N ASN A 174 4.04 -12.71 -2.43
CA ASN A 174 5.10 -13.57 -2.97
C ASN A 174 4.51 -14.87 -3.55
N ALA A 175 5.38 -15.74 -4.07
CA ALA A 175 4.98 -17.02 -4.66
C ALA A 175 4.30 -17.99 -3.67
N GLU A 176 4.53 -17.80 -2.38
CA GLU A 176 3.91 -18.55 -1.28
C GLU A 176 2.57 -17.94 -0.82
N GLY A 177 2.12 -16.83 -1.44
CA GLY A 177 0.89 -16.14 -1.11
C GLY A 177 0.95 -15.24 0.13
N GLN A 178 2.14 -14.94 0.65
CA GLN A 178 2.37 -14.03 1.77
C GLN A 178 2.53 -12.59 1.27
N GLY A 179 2.02 -11.62 2.01
CA GLY A 179 2.18 -10.21 1.69
C GLY A 179 3.65 -9.79 1.68
N SER A 180 4.10 -9.13 0.60
CA SER A 180 5.49 -8.70 0.42
C SER A 180 5.68 -7.18 0.43
N SER A 181 4.65 -6.40 0.14
CA SER A 181 4.68 -4.93 0.17
C SER A 181 3.29 -4.34 0.42
N GLY A 182 3.21 -3.04 0.68
CA GLY A 182 1.97 -2.29 0.82
C GLY A 182 0.99 -2.86 1.87
N MET A 183 -0.30 -2.72 1.61
CA MET A 183 -1.38 -3.25 2.45
C MET A 183 -1.36 -4.78 2.56
N GLU A 184 -0.93 -5.47 1.49
CA GLU A 184 -0.76 -6.92 1.52
C GLU A 184 0.22 -7.37 2.62
N ALA A 185 1.34 -6.65 2.78
CA ALA A 185 2.30 -6.93 3.84
C ALA A 185 1.83 -6.45 5.21
N GLN A 186 1.28 -5.24 5.27
CA GLN A 186 0.83 -4.63 6.54
C GLN A 186 -0.27 -5.45 7.22
N PHE A 187 -1.19 -5.99 6.43
CA PHE A 187 -2.32 -6.78 6.92
C PHE A 187 -2.20 -8.27 6.60
N ASP A 188 -0.97 -8.79 6.38
CA ASP A 188 -0.78 -10.18 5.99
C ASP A 188 -1.43 -11.18 6.96
N ALA A 189 -1.24 -10.99 8.25
CA ALA A 189 -1.82 -11.86 9.28
C ALA A 189 -3.36 -11.87 9.29
N LEU A 190 -4.00 -10.73 8.97
CA LEU A 190 -5.46 -10.60 8.87
C LEU A 190 -5.97 -11.23 7.58
N LEU A 191 -5.32 -10.88 6.44
CA LEU A 191 -5.74 -11.29 5.11
C LEU A 191 -5.53 -12.79 4.87
N THR A 192 -4.51 -13.39 5.51
CA THR A 192 -4.21 -14.81 5.34
C THR A 192 -5.26 -15.66 6.05
N GLY A 193 -5.90 -16.56 5.29
CA GLY A 193 -6.85 -17.52 5.83
C GLY A 193 -6.16 -18.70 6.53
N THR A 194 -6.93 -19.50 7.21
CA THR A 194 -6.46 -20.75 7.83
C THR A 194 -6.92 -21.93 6.97
N PRO A 195 -6.00 -22.70 6.38
CA PRO A 195 -6.38 -23.85 5.55
C PRO A 195 -7.18 -24.87 6.34
N GLY A 196 -8.10 -25.54 5.64
CA GLY A 196 -8.79 -26.71 6.13
C GLY A 196 -8.04 -28.00 5.83
N ALA A 197 -8.65 -29.13 6.17
CA ALA A 197 -8.11 -30.44 5.84
C ALA A 197 -9.23 -31.44 5.51
N GLN A 198 -9.01 -32.26 4.51
CA GLN A 198 -9.83 -33.43 4.24
C GLN A 198 -9.00 -34.70 4.39
N ALA A 199 -9.46 -35.59 5.25
CA ALA A 199 -8.83 -36.87 5.47
C ALA A 199 -9.76 -38.00 4.98
N PHE A 200 -9.24 -38.91 4.15
CA PHE A 200 -9.95 -40.04 3.59
C PHE A 200 -9.26 -41.35 3.96
N GLU A 201 -10.04 -42.41 4.17
CA GLU A 201 -9.46 -43.75 4.21
C GLU A 201 -9.05 -44.19 2.80
N ILE A 202 -7.81 -44.66 2.69
CA ILE A 202 -7.21 -45.16 1.44
C ILE A 202 -6.92 -46.66 1.52
N ALA A 203 -7.08 -47.36 0.43
CA ALA A 203 -6.65 -48.72 0.23
C ALA A 203 -5.08 -48.77 0.10
N PRO A 204 -4.43 -49.97 0.21
CA PRO A 204 -2.99 -50.08 0.06
C PRO A 204 -2.43 -49.60 -1.29
N ASN A 205 -3.24 -49.50 -2.31
CA ASN A 205 -2.91 -48.96 -3.63
C ASN A 205 -3.13 -47.45 -3.74
N GLY A 206 -3.48 -46.75 -2.63
CA GLY A 206 -3.73 -45.30 -2.61
C GLY A 206 -5.14 -44.88 -3.03
N ALA A 207 -6.01 -45.81 -3.47
CA ALA A 207 -7.36 -45.45 -3.86
C ALA A 207 -8.25 -45.14 -2.64
N VAL A 208 -9.09 -44.11 -2.74
CA VAL A 208 -10.05 -43.75 -1.70
C VAL A 208 -11.02 -44.91 -1.52
N MET A 209 -11.20 -45.36 -0.29
CA MET A 209 -12.11 -46.49 0.02
C MET A 209 -13.58 -46.04 -0.07
N PRO A 210 -14.41 -46.68 -0.95
CA PRO A 210 -15.84 -46.40 -0.98
C PRO A 210 -16.47 -46.71 0.38
N GLY A 211 -17.14 -45.71 0.98
CA GLY A 211 -17.73 -45.86 2.33
C GLY A 211 -16.75 -45.75 3.49
N GLY A 212 -15.44 -45.47 3.22
CA GLY A 212 -14.46 -45.17 4.24
C GLY A 212 -14.75 -43.86 5.00
N LYS A 213 -14.13 -43.73 6.15
CA LYS A 213 -14.31 -42.54 7.00
C LYS A 213 -13.75 -41.29 6.29
N LYS A 214 -14.59 -40.26 6.14
CA LYS A 214 -14.21 -38.94 5.69
C LYS A 214 -14.26 -37.98 6.87
N THR A 215 -13.19 -37.25 7.11
CA THR A 215 -13.17 -36.15 8.09
C THR A 215 -12.82 -34.87 7.35
N THR A 216 -13.62 -33.82 7.53
CA THR A 216 -13.39 -32.51 6.92
C THR A 216 -13.26 -31.48 8.01
N VAL A 217 -12.20 -30.69 7.94
CA VAL A 217 -12.04 -29.43 8.66
C VAL A 217 -12.20 -28.35 7.62
N GLU A 218 -13.25 -27.54 7.72
CA GLU A 218 -13.51 -26.48 6.77
C GLU A 218 -12.43 -25.40 6.87
N PRO A 219 -11.95 -24.85 5.74
CA PRO A 219 -11.03 -23.71 5.74
C PRO A 219 -11.74 -22.46 6.29
N LYS A 220 -10.96 -21.59 6.91
CA LYS A 220 -11.42 -20.27 7.32
C LYS A 220 -10.73 -19.22 6.45
N ASN A 221 -11.50 -18.51 5.64
CA ASN A 221 -10.99 -17.43 4.81
C ASN A 221 -10.41 -16.30 5.66
N GLY A 222 -9.49 -15.54 5.11
CA GLY A 222 -8.93 -14.35 5.74
C GLY A 222 -9.95 -13.23 5.92
N GLY A 223 -9.62 -12.28 6.78
CA GLY A 223 -10.39 -11.05 6.97
C GLY A 223 -10.23 -10.08 5.78
N ASN A 224 -11.03 -9.03 5.73
CA ASN A 224 -11.04 -8.05 4.65
C ASN A 224 -10.58 -6.68 5.14
N VAL A 225 -10.01 -5.87 4.26
CA VAL A 225 -9.59 -4.49 4.53
C VAL A 225 -10.35 -3.53 3.60
N GLU A 226 -10.94 -2.48 4.17
CA GLU A 226 -11.55 -1.37 3.44
C GLU A 226 -10.66 -0.14 3.59
N LEU A 227 -10.22 0.43 2.46
CA LEU A 227 -9.37 1.61 2.41
C LEU A 227 -10.21 2.88 2.34
N THR A 228 -9.58 4.02 2.61
CA THR A 228 -10.17 5.36 2.42
C THR A 228 -10.03 5.87 0.99
N LEU A 229 -9.21 5.20 0.16
CA LEU A 229 -8.97 5.55 -1.24
C LEU A 229 -10.26 5.52 -2.06
N HIS A 230 -10.34 6.39 -3.07
CA HIS A 230 -11.38 6.40 -4.09
C HIS A 230 -10.78 5.94 -5.43
N ALA A 231 -11.05 4.72 -5.86
CA ALA A 231 -10.40 4.08 -7.01
C ALA A 231 -10.53 4.89 -8.31
N ASP A 232 -11.71 5.44 -8.61
CA ASP A 232 -11.93 6.25 -9.81
C ASP A 232 -11.12 7.56 -9.78
N LEU A 233 -11.06 8.23 -8.63
CA LEU A 233 -10.26 9.44 -8.47
C LEU A 233 -8.78 9.13 -8.49
N GLN A 234 -8.37 8.04 -7.82
CA GLN A 234 -7.00 7.54 -7.81
C GLN A 234 -6.49 7.30 -9.25
N HIS A 235 -7.30 6.63 -10.08
CA HIS A 235 -6.94 6.36 -11.48
C HIS A 235 -6.76 7.66 -12.28
N GLN A 236 -7.71 8.60 -12.19
CA GLN A 236 -7.62 9.88 -12.90
C GLN A 236 -6.41 10.71 -12.46
N VAL A 237 -6.11 10.73 -11.16
CA VAL A 237 -4.94 11.44 -10.63
C VAL A 237 -3.64 10.75 -11.03
N GLN A 238 -3.62 9.40 -11.07
CA GLN A 238 -2.48 8.62 -11.54
C GLN A 238 -2.14 8.97 -13.00
N ASP A 239 -3.14 9.00 -13.89
CA ASP A 239 -2.95 9.35 -15.30
C ASP A 239 -2.39 10.77 -15.47
N LEU A 240 -2.89 11.74 -14.68
CA LEU A 240 -2.39 13.12 -14.70
C LEU A 240 -0.93 13.19 -14.23
N LEU A 241 -0.59 12.45 -13.18
CA LEU A 241 0.75 12.39 -12.64
C LEU A 241 1.73 11.74 -13.63
N ASP A 242 1.38 10.57 -14.18
CA ASP A 242 2.21 9.83 -15.15
C ASP A 242 2.50 10.69 -16.39
N ALA A 243 1.48 11.33 -16.92
CA ALA A 243 1.66 12.26 -18.04
C ALA A 243 2.60 13.43 -17.70
N ARG A 244 2.53 13.94 -16.47
CA ARG A 244 3.37 15.06 -16.02
C ARG A 244 4.82 14.62 -15.76
N VAL A 245 5.02 13.49 -15.10
CA VAL A 245 6.34 12.89 -14.88
C VAL A 245 7.04 12.64 -16.23
N ALA A 246 6.34 12.06 -17.20
CA ALA A 246 6.87 11.83 -18.54
C ALA A 246 7.19 13.15 -19.27
N LYS A 247 6.28 14.13 -19.23
CA LYS A 247 6.44 15.43 -19.89
C LYS A 247 7.67 16.19 -19.37
N HIS A 248 7.87 16.20 -18.07
CA HIS A 248 8.97 16.93 -17.43
C HIS A 248 10.23 16.07 -17.24
N GLN A 249 10.20 14.81 -17.66
CA GLN A 249 11.30 13.84 -17.48
C GLN A 249 11.75 13.77 -16.01
N ALA A 250 10.79 13.82 -15.09
CA ALA A 250 11.07 13.66 -13.67
C ALA A 250 11.46 12.20 -13.38
N ASP A 251 12.29 11.97 -12.37
CA ASP A 251 12.66 10.61 -11.98
C ASP A 251 11.47 9.88 -11.36
N TRP A 252 10.73 10.57 -10.52
CA TRP A 252 9.46 10.12 -9.96
C TRP A 252 8.57 11.31 -9.61
N GLY A 253 7.30 11.03 -9.32
CA GLY A 253 6.35 11.99 -8.80
C GLY A 253 5.42 11.34 -7.80
N ALA A 254 4.87 12.15 -6.89
CA ALA A 254 3.88 11.71 -5.91
C ALA A 254 2.77 12.74 -5.75
N VAL A 255 1.54 12.25 -5.52
CA VAL A 255 0.38 13.07 -5.19
C VAL A 255 -0.35 12.45 -4.00
N VAL A 256 -0.63 13.28 -3.00
CA VAL A 256 -1.47 12.92 -1.86
C VAL A 256 -2.66 13.86 -1.82
N ILE A 257 -3.87 13.32 -1.68
CA ILE A 257 -5.11 14.09 -1.40
C ILE A 257 -5.68 13.59 -0.08
N GLU A 258 -5.77 14.48 0.89
CA GLU A 258 -6.29 14.22 2.23
C GLU A 258 -7.60 15.00 2.46
N ASP A 259 -8.61 14.36 3.05
CA ASP A 259 -9.81 15.02 3.55
C ASP A 259 -9.49 15.72 4.86
N VAL A 260 -9.67 17.04 4.87
CA VAL A 260 -9.29 17.93 5.97
C VAL A 260 -10.01 17.61 7.28
N ALA A 261 -11.27 17.16 7.21
CA ALA A 261 -12.09 16.95 8.39
C ALA A 261 -11.84 15.60 9.07
N THR A 262 -11.37 14.61 8.32
CA THR A 262 -11.26 13.23 8.80
C THR A 262 -9.82 12.72 8.86
N GLY A 263 -8.90 13.33 8.12
CA GLY A 263 -7.55 12.78 7.92
C GLY A 263 -7.51 11.59 6.94
N HIS A 264 -8.64 11.27 6.29
CA HIS A 264 -8.68 10.19 5.32
C HIS A 264 -7.87 10.54 4.07
N VAL A 265 -6.95 9.65 3.69
CA VAL A 265 -6.23 9.75 2.42
C VAL A 265 -7.12 9.21 1.32
N LEU A 266 -7.60 10.10 0.45
CA LEU A 266 -8.52 9.76 -0.64
C LEU A 266 -7.79 9.31 -1.91
N VAL A 267 -6.56 9.81 -2.08
CA VAL A 267 -5.65 9.47 -3.18
C VAL A 267 -4.22 9.44 -2.66
N MET A 268 -3.48 8.42 -3.04
CA MET A 268 -2.03 8.35 -2.91
C MET A 268 -1.47 7.75 -4.21
N ALA A 269 -1.09 8.64 -5.12
CA ALA A 269 -0.59 8.26 -6.43
C ALA A 269 0.92 8.46 -6.53
N ASP A 270 1.60 7.45 -7.04
CA ASP A 270 3.04 7.45 -7.30
C ASP A 270 3.33 7.15 -8.77
N SER A 271 4.30 7.82 -9.34
CA SER A 271 4.79 7.59 -10.70
C SER A 271 6.31 7.49 -10.69
N ASN A 272 6.86 6.48 -11.36
CA ASN A 272 8.30 6.26 -11.45
C ASN A 272 8.70 6.07 -12.92
N SER A 273 9.41 7.05 -13.48
CA SER A 273 9.82 7.01 -14.90
C SER A 273 10.89 5.96 -15.20
N LYS A 274 11.58 5.45 -14.18
CA LYS A 274 12.58 4.38 -14.32
C LYS A 274 11.95 2.99 -14.38
N GLU A 275 10.71 2.87 -13.93
CA GLU A 275 9.93 1.62 -13.88
C GLU A 275 8.49 1.84 -14.35
N PRO A 276 8.27 2.43 -15.56
CA PRO A 276 6.93 2.84 -16.00
C PRO A 276 5.97 1.66 -16.21
N ASP A 277 6.51 0.48 -16.49
CA ASP A 277 5.74 -0.75 -16.74
C ASP A 277 5.75 -1.72 -15.56
N ASN A 278 6.25 -1.29 -14.38
CA ASN A 278 6.27 -2.13 -13.20
C ASN A 278 4.86 -2.26 -12.62
N ALA A 279 4.17 -3.34 -12.96
CA ALA A 279 2.85 -3.66 -12.43
C ALA A 279 2.86 -3.95 -10.91
N HIS A 280 4.05 -4.10 -10.30
CA HIS A 280 4.22 -4.50 -8.90
C HIS A 280 5.29 -3.66 -8.21
N PRO A 281 5.14 -2.32 -8.14
CA PRO A 281 6.09 -1.46 -7.46
C PRO A 281 6.16 -1.81 -5.98
N GLN A 282 7.37 -1.88 -5.44
CA GLN A 282 7.62 -2.25 -4.05
C GLN A 282 7.70 -1.03 -3.12
N LYS A 283 7.71 0.18 -3.68
CA LYS A 283 7.95 1.42 -2.96
C LYS A 283 6.80 2.39 -3.12
N VAL A 284 6.39 3.00 -2.01
CA VAL A 284 5.44 4.12 -1.96
C VAL A 284 6.23 5.41 -1.77
N HIS A 285 6.55 6.12 -2.86
CA HIS A 285 7.34 7.35 -2.81
C HIS A 285 6.73 8.40 -1.89
N ALA A 286 5.39 8.49 -1.86
CA ALA A 286 4.66 9.47 -1.06
C ALA A 286 4.95 9.41 0.45
N VAL A 287 5.32 8.23 0.99
CA VAL A 287 5.59 8.03 2.43
C VAL A 287 7.01 7.59 2.74
N GLN A 288 7.76 7.09 1.75
CA GLN A 288 9.09 6.51 1.97
C GLN A 288 10.23 7.41 1.51
N ASP A 289 10.00 8.26 0.50
CA ASP A 289 11.00 9.21 0.02
C ASP A 289 10.85 10.57 0.68
N THR A 290 12.01 11.17 0.95
CA THR A 290 12.09 12.48 1.56
C THR A 290 12.72 13.48 0.61
N PHE A 291 12.26 14.72 0.70
CA PHE A 291 12.77 15.84 -0.07
C PHE A 291 12.73 17.12 0.77
N GLU A 292 13.55 18.08 0.43
CA GLU A 292 13.45 19.43 1.01
C GLU A 292 12.19 20.11 0.43
N PRO A 293 11.24 20.61 1.27
CA PRO A 293 10.00 21.20 0.78
C PRO A 293 10.20 22.53 0.02
N GLY A 294 11.40 23.11 0.12
CA GLY A 294 11.67 24.41 -0.46
C GLY A 294 10.68 25.45 0.06
N SER A 295 10.25 26.35 -0.81
CA SER A 295 9.38 27.46 -0.41
C SER A 295 8.01 27.06 0.17
N VAL A 296 7.57 25.80 0.11
CA VAL A 296 6.39 25.33 0.86
C VAL A 296 6.65 25.42 2.37
N GLY A 297 7.88 25.19 2.80
CA GLY A 297 8.30 25.34 4.20
C GLY A 297 8.13 26.74 4.79
N LYS A 298 8.01 27.79 3.94
CA LYS A 298 7.70 29.16 4.38
C LYS A 298 6.38 29.28 5.11
N LEU A 299 5.42 28.41 4.80
CA LEU A 299 4.12 28.35 5.49
C LEU A 299 4.28 28.08 6.98
N VAL A 300 5.22 27.21 7.35
CA VAL A 300 5.47 26.91 8.76
C VAL A 300 6.12 28.10 9.47
N THR A 301 7.05 28.79 8.82
CA THR A 301 7.71 29.99 9.38
C THR A 301 6.74 31.13 9.53
N VAL A 302 5.96 31.45 8.50
CA VAL A 302 4.94 32.52 8.54
C VAL A 302 3.82 32.15 9.52
N GLY A 303 3.36 30.90 9.50
CA GLY A 303 2.36 30.38 10.45
C GLY A 303 2.82 30.48 11.91
N ALA A 304 4.09 30.16 12.19
CA ALA A 304 4.67 30.32 13.51
C ALA A 304 4.69 31.79 13.95
N ALA A 305 5.09 32.72 13.08
CA ALA A 305 5.14 34.13 13.38
C ALA A 305 3.74 34.73 13.63
N LEU A 306 2.75 34.34 12.83
CA LEU A 306 1.33 34.69 13.06
C LEU A 306 0.83 34.14 14.40
N ASN A 307 1.12 32.88 14.69
CA ASN A 307 0.68 32.22 15.92
C ASN A 307 1.32 32.80 17.18
N GLN A 308 2.58 33.28 17.09
CA GLN A 308 3.27 33.98 18.18
C GLN A 308 2.85 35.45 18.27
N GLY A 309 2.08 35.97 17.31
CA GLY A 309 1.68 37.37 17.23
C GLY A 309 2.85 38.33 16.98
N THR A 310 3.99 37.84 16.47
CA THR A 310 5.14 38.69 16.14
C THR A 310 4.96 39.43 14.83
N ILE A 311 4.05 38.95 13.97
CA ILE A 311 3.61 39.62 12.75
C ILE A 311 2.08 39.54 12.60
N THR A 312 1.56 40.39 11.69
CA THR A 312 0.22 40.29 11.09
C THR A 312 0.37 40.11 9.58
N PRO A 313 -0.69 39.72 8.84
CA PRO A 313 -0.63 39.61 7.37
C PRO A 313 -0.17 40.92 6.67
N THR A 314 -0.41 42.07 7.28
CA THR A 314 -0.07 43.40 6.78
C THR A 314 1.19 44.01 7.41
N SER A 315 1.91 43.25 8.23
CA SER A 315 3.23 43.71 8.75
C SER A 315 4.19 43.99 7.60
N VAL A 316 4.89 45.15 7.67
CA VAL A 316 5.71 45.66 6.60
C VAL A 316 7.20 45.44 6.88
N PHE A 317 7.91 45.00 5.88
CA PHE A 317 9.37 44.74 5.94
C PHE A 317 10.08 45.46 4.80
N GLN A 318 11.34 45.87 5.08
CA GLN A 318 12.28 46.33 4.06
C GLN A 318 13.05 45.11 3.57
N VAL A 319 12.74 44.63 2.38
CA VAL A 319 13.25 43.37 1.84
C VAL A 319 14.33 43.63 0.82
N PRO A 320 15.62 43.37 1.13
CA PRO A 320 16.72 43.49 0.17
C PRO A 320 16.78 42.26 -0.71
N TYR A 321 17.25 42.38 -1.97
CA TYR A 321 17.57 41.22 -2.81
C TYR A 321 18.55 40.25 -2.16
N ALA A 322 19.62 40.79 -1.54
CA ALA A 322 20.64 40.02 -0.85
C ALA A 322 20.74 40.45 0.61
N LEU A 323 20.64 39.50 1.51
CA LEU A 323 20.66 39.71 2.96
C LEU A 323 21.92 39.08 3.55
N ASP A 324 22.82 39.91 4.05
CA ASP A 324 24.02 39.47 4.78
C ASP A 324 23.66 39.11 6.21
N LEU A 325 24.02 37.90 6.61
CA LEU A 325 23.65 37.32 7.91
C LEU A 325 24.87 36.75 8.61
N PRO A 326 24.95 36.87 9.95
CA PRO A 326 26.05 36.30 10.71
C PRO A 326 26.24 34.81 10.44
N ASP A 327 27.47 34.39 10.24
CA ASP A 327 27.88 32.98 10.05
C ASP A 327 27.23 32.24 8.88
N ALA A 328 26.50 32.93 7.99
CA ALA A 328 25.78 32.30 6.86
C ALA A 328 26.71 31.86 5.71
N GLY A 329 28.01 32.22 5.75
CA GLY A 329 28.95 31.83 4.71
C GLY A 329 28.76 32.56 3.36
N GLY A 330 27.86 33.54 3.31
CA GLY A 330 27.48 34.35 2.15
C GLY A 330 26.06 34.84 2.27
N PRO A 331 25.60 35.78 1.43
CA PRO A 331 24.26 36.33 1.50
C PRO A 331 23.19 35.26 1.19
N ILE A 332 22.01 35.43 1.77
CA ILE A 332 20.78 34.82 1.30
C ILE A 332 20.22 35.75 0.24
N THR A 333 19.76 35.18 -0.89
CA THR A 333 19.21 35.97 -2.01
C THR A 333 17.83 35.51 -2.36
N ASP A 334 17.04 36.42 -2.92
CA ASP A 334 15.79 36.07 -3.60
C ASP A 334 16.08 35.47 -4.98
N PHE A 335 15.05 34.88 -5.59
CA PHE A 335 15.20 34.19 -6.86
C PHE A 335 15.40 35.18 -8.03
N HIS A 336 14.72 36.32 -7.97
CA HIS A 336 14.85 37.42 -8.94
C HIS A 336 15.57 38.61 -8.30
N GLU A 337 16.46 39.22 -9.06
CA GLU A 337 17.17 40.43 -8.63
C GLU A 337 16.24 41.65 -8.60
N HIS A 338 16.30 42.44 -7.54
CA HIS A 338 15.53 43.68 -7.34
C HIS A 338 16.31 44.69 -6.49
N ASP A 339 15.98 45.98 -6.56
CA ASP A 339 16.69 47.07 -5.89
C ASP A 339 16.38 47.20 -4.38
N GLY A 340 15.62 46.25 -3.82
CA GLY A 340 15.06 46.32 -2.46
C GLY A 340 13.66 46.91 -2.47
N GLU A 341 12.77 46.25 -1.74
CA GLU A 341 11.32 46.51 -1.77
C GLU A 341 10.77 46.67 -0.37
N THR A 342 9.67 47.40 -0.26
CA THR A 342 8.88 47.48 0.97
C THR A 342 7.69 46.59 0.80
N LEU A 343 7.68 45.42 1.46
CA LEU A 343 6.67 44.39 1.25
C LEU A 343 5.87 44.09 2.51
N THR A 344 4.59 43.78 2.35
CA THR A 344 3.79 43.20 3.45
C THR A 344 4.15 41.74 3.63
N ALA A 345 3.88 41.15 4.80
CA ALA A 345 4.09 39.71 5.05
C ALA A 345 3.30 38.84 4.04
N THR A 346 2.13 39.31 3.59
CA THR A 346 1.33 38.64 2.55
C THR A 346 2.09 38.60 1.21
N VAL A 347 2.67 39.73 0.78
CA VAL A 347 3.43 39.78 -0.49
C VAL A 347 4.71 38.95 -0.40
N ILE A 348 5.43 39.00 0.73
CA ILE A 348 6.60 38.13 0.97
C ILE A 348 6.24 36.65 0.71
N LEU A 349 5.05 36.21 1.18
CA LEU A 349 4.59 34.84 0.95
C LEU A 349 4.15 34.61 -0.51
N ALA A 350 3.45 35.58 -1.13
CA ALA A 350 2.91 35.48 -2.48
C ALA A 350 4.02 35.40 -3.54
N GLU A 351 5.01 36.28 -3.47
CA GLU A 351 6.20 36.30 -4.34
C GLU A 351 7.22 35.24 -4.00
N SER A 352 7.03 34.62 -2.83
CA SER A 352 7.98 33.61 -2.34
C SER A 352 9.37 34.15 -2.01
N SER A 353 9.49 35.40 -1.49
CA SER A 353 10.77 36.00 -1.11
C SER A 353 11.49 35.20 -0.01
N ASN A 354 12.74 34.82 -0.24
CA ASN A 354 13.60 34.15 0.74
C ASN A 354 14.07 35.14 1.82
N THR A 355 14.58 36.30 1.38
CA THR A 355 15.10 37.32 2.28
C THR A 355 14.02 37.88 3.17
N GLY A 356 12.80 38.14 2.61
CA GLY A 356 11.63 38.53 3.38
C GLY A 356 11.21 37.50 4.40
N THR A 357 11.22 36.20 4.01
CA THR A 357 10.91 35.11 4.93
C THR A 357 11.93 34.98 6.06
N VAL A 358 13.22 35.22 5.78
CA VAL A 358 14.25 35.24 6.83
C VAL A 358 13.98 36.38 7.80
N LEU A 359 13.62 37.58 7.32
CA LEU A 359 13.25 38.71 8.20
C LEU A 359 12.04 38.37 9.10
N ILE A 360 11.02 37.70 8.56
CA ILE A 360 9.89 37.18 9.36
C ILE A 360 10.39 36.15 10.38
N GLY A 361 11.18 35.16 9.97
CA GLY A 361 11.69 34.10 10.83
C GLY A 361 12.55 34.61 11.98
N GLN A 362 13.29 35.71 11.77
CA GLN A 362 14.08 36.37 12.80
C GLN A 362 13.26 37.10 13.88
N THR A 363 11.95 37.25 13.70
CA THR A 363 11.07 37.75 14.77
C THR A 363 10.84 36.72 15.88
N MET A 364 11.29 35.49 15.68
CA MET A 364 11.16 34.35 16.60
C MET A 364 12.56 33.76 16.91
N SER A 365 12.64 33.03 18.02
CA SER A 365 13.78 32.18 18.31
C SER A 365 13.82 30.92 17.45
N ASP A 366 15.01 30.32 17.31
CA ASP A 366 15.16 29.03 16.63
C ASP A 366 14.32 27.93 17.28
N GLU A 367 14.22 27.91 18.61
CA GLU A 367 13.41 26.96 19.37
C GLU A 367 11.93 27.11 19.10
N GLN A 368 11.40 28.34 18.98
CA GLN A 368 10.00 28.57 18.63
C GLN A 368 9.66 28.05 17.23
N ARG A 369 10.56 28.26 16.26
CA ARG A 369 10.42 27.73 14.89
C ARG A 369 10.50 26.20 14.87
N TYR A 370 11.49 25.63 15.56
CA TYR A 370 11.64 24.18 15.67
C TYR A 370 10.42 23.54 16.32
N SER A 371 9.92 24.10 17.43
CA SER A 371 8.73 23.61 18.11
C SER A 371 7.50 23.62 17.19
N MET A 372 7.34 24.64 16.34
CA MET A 372 6.27 24.69 15.36
C MET A 372 6.43 23.62 14.28
N MET A 373 7.63 23.43 13.73
CA MET A 373 7.89 22.35 12.76
C MET A 373 7.56 20.98 13.33
N ARG A 374 7.95 20.74 14.60
CA ARG A 374 7.59 19.49 15.32
C ARG A 374 6.08 19.35 15.53
N ALA A 375 5.39 20.42 15.87
CA ALA A 375 3.94 20.41 16.05
C ALA A 375 3.20 20.07 14.74
N PHE A 376 3.71 20.52 13.59
CA PHE A 376 3.22 20.09 12.27
C PHE A 376 3.51 18.62 11.94
N GLY A 377 4.33 17.92 12.74
CA GLY A 377 4.68 16.51 12.57
C GLY A 377 5.96 16.25 11.79
N PHE A 378 6.75 17.29 11.48
CA PHE A 378 8.02 17.11 10.78
C PHE A 378 9.06 16.43 11.67
N GLY A 379 9.78 15.46 11.11
CA GLY A 379 10.75 14.64 11.83
C GLY A 379 10.12 13.53 12.68
N GLU A 380 8.85 13.19 12.45
CA GLU A 380 8.11 12.06 13.05
C GLU A 380 7.31 11.34 11.95
N GLU A 381 7.12 10.04 12.09
CA GLU A 381 6.17 9.29 11.26
C GLU A 381 4.77 9.84 11.48
N THR A 382 3.95 9.90 10.42
CA THR A 382 2.56 10.36 10.52
C THR A 382 1.67 9.32 11.19
N GLY A 383 2.11 8.05 11.14
CA GLY A 383 1.39 6.91 11.66
C GLY A 383 0.40 6.32 10.65
N ILE A 384 0.52 6.68 9.38
CA ILE A 384 -0.29 6.07 8.32
C ILE A 384 -0.01 4.56 8.23
N GLU A 385 -1.04 3.75 7.98
CA GLU A 385 -0.99 2.29 8.03
C GLU A 385 -0.26 1.68 6.81
N LEU A 386 0.93 2.21 6.48
CA LEU A 386 1.79 1.70 5.41
C LEU A 386 3.17 1.31 5.94
N PRO A 387 3.75 0.20 5.48
CA PRO A 387 5.06 -0.22 5.94
C PRO A 387 6.17 0.67 5.40
N GLY A 388 7.19 0.94 6.22
CA GLY A 388 8.40 1.64 5.82
C GLY A 388 8.24 3.15 5.67
N GLU A 389 7.26 3.75 6.35
CA GLU A 389 7.11 5.19 6.44
C GLU A 389 8.41 5.85 6.94
N SER A 390 8.77 6.98 6.35
CA SER A 390 9.92 7.80 6.77
C SER A 390 9.46 8.93 7.69
N ALA A 391 10.14 9.09 8.80
CA ALA A 391 9.95 10.25 9.69
C ALA A 391 10.43 11.58 9.08
N GLY A 392 11.09 11.57 7.92
CA GLY A 392 11.82 12.72 7.39
C GLY A 392 13.16 12.92 8.09
N LEU A 393 13.80 14.02 7.77
CA LEU A 393 15.11 14.40 8.35
C LEU A 393 15.02 15.80 8.95
N MET A 394 15.14 15.91 10.26
CA MET A 394 15.13 17.21 10.94
C MET A 394 16.09 17.21 12.13
N ARG A 395 17.02 18.18 12.13
CA ARG A 395 17.90 18.43 13.25
C ARG A 395 17.21 19.33 14.28
N SER A 396 17.54 19.15 15.56
CA SER A 396 17.05 20.02 16.63
C SER A 396 17.62 21.45 16.50
N ALA A 397 16.95 22.43 17.09
CA ALA A 397 17.30 23.85 16.94
C ALA A 397 18.72 24.16 17.41
N ASP A 398 19.22 23.48 18.46
CA ASP A 398 20.60 23.64 18.99
C ASP A 398 21.69 23.15 18.01
N GLN A 399 21.32 22.34 17.03
CA GLN A 399 22.20 21.83 15.98
C GLN A 399 22.21 22.71 14.73
N TRP A 400 21.35 23.73 14.63
CA TRP A 400 21.32 24.65 13.51
C TRP A 400 22.50 25.62 13.60
N GLN A 401 23.48 25.47 12.72
CA GLN A 401 24.70 26.27 12.69
C GLN A 401 24.86 26.94 11.33
N GLY A 402 25.48 28.14 11.37
CA GLY A 402 25.81 28.86 10.15
C GLY A 402 24.56 29.09 9.27
N ARG A 403 24.65 28.68 8.01
CA ARG A 403 23.58 28.85 7.01
C ARG A 403 22.31 28.07 7.34
N ASP A 404 22.42 26.90 7.96
CA ASP A 404 21.25 26.01 8.27
C ASP A 404 20.19 26.75 9.10
N ARG A 405 20.62 27.59 10.07
CA ARG A 405 19.72 28.42 10.88
C ARG A 405 18.76 29.27 10.05
N TYR A 406 19.19 29.73 8.89
CA TYR A 406 18.43 30.66 8.05
C TYR A 406 17.67 29.93 6.96
N VAL A 407 18.27 28.91 6.32
CA VAL A 407 17.64 28.22 5.21
C VAL A 407 16.49 27.32 5.65
N THR A 408 16.47 26.87 6.93
CA THR A 408 15.31 26.18 7.51
C THR A 408 14.05 27.05 7.50
N MET A 409 14.17 28.39 7.47
CA MET A 409 13.05 29.32 7.41
C MET A 409 12.28 29.24 6.10
N PHE A 410 12.94 28.83 5.01
CA PHE A 410 12.33 28.72 3.69
C PHE A 410 12.40 27.30 3.08
N GLY A 411 12.53 26.28 3.95
CA GLY A 411 12.28 24.89 3.57
C GLY A 411 13.51 24.13 3.07
N GLN A 412 14.73 24.51 3.49
CA GLN A 412 15.95 23.78 3.21
C GLN A 412 16.61 23.29 4.51
N ALA A 413 17.64 22.43 4.41
CA ALA A 413 18.35 21.79 5.53
C ALA A 413 17.48 20.88 6.44
N TYR A 414 16.29 20.51 6.00
CA TYR A 414 15.46 19.43 6.53
C TYR A 414 14.67 18.78 5.40
N ALA A 415 14.24 17.55 5.58
CA ALA A 415 13.50 16.85 4.55
C ALA A 415 12.21 16.23 5.12
N ILE A 416 11.15 16.23 4.33
CA ILE A 416 9.84 15.71 4.65
C ILE A 416 9.36 14.75 3.55
N THR A 417 8.31 13.98 3.82
CA THR A 417 7.60 13.18 2.83
C THR A 417 6.42 13.97 2.21
N ALA A 418 5.90 13.51 1.07
CA ALA A 418 4.70 14.11 0.48
C ALA A 418 3.48 13.97 1.40
N MET A 419 3.41 12.88 2.19
CA MET A 419 2.35 12.71 3.19
C MET A 419 2.45 13.75 4.31
N GLN A 420 3.65 14.01 4.83
CA GLN A 420 3.84 15.08 5.82
C GLN A 420 3.50 16.46 5.26
N GLU A 421 3.80 16.71 3.98
CA GLU A 421 3.44 17.97 3.31
C GLU A 421 1.91 18.13 3.19
N ALA A 422 1.18 17.08 2.78
CA ALA A 422 -0.28 17.07 2.72
C ALA A 422 -0.92 17.28 4.11
N SER A 423 -0.43 16.57 5.13
CA SER A 423 -0.91 16.69 6.51
C SER A 423 -0.67 18.10 7.10
N ALA A 424 0.43 18.77 6.71
CA ALA A 424 0.65 20.16 7.09
C ALA A 424 -0.40 21.10 6.47
N MET A 425 -0.76 20.88 5.19
CA MET A 425 -1.84 21.62 4.54
C MET A 425 -3.19 21.34 5.20
N ALA A 426 -3.50 20.08 5.50
CA ALA A 426 -4.72 19.69 6.21
C ALA A 426 -4.79 20.35 7.59
N THR A 427 -3.69 20.45 8.31
CA THR A 427 -3.60 21.15 9.60
C THR A 427 -3.97 22.63 9.47
N ILE A 428 -3.42 23.36 8.50
CA ILE A 428 -3.75 24.76 8.24
C ILE A 428 -5.25 24.88 7.89
N ALA A 429 -5.73 24.02 6.99
CA ALA A 429 -7.11 23.99 6.52
C ALA A 429 -8.11 23.70 7.64
N ASN A 430 -7.74 22.89 8.62
CA ASN A 430 -8.57 22.46 9.76
C ASN A 430 -8.46 23.44 10.97
N GLY A 431 -8.22 24.73 10.72
CA GLY A 431 -8.11 25.72 11.78
C GLY A 431 -6.94 25.50 12.73
N GLY A 432 -5.85 24.94 12.25
CA GLY A 432 -4.64 24.66 13.02
C GLY A 432 -4.68 23.36 13.83
N VAL A 433 -5.67 22.50 13.61
CA VAL A 433 -5.80 21.21 14.28
C VAL A 433 -5.26 20.10 13.37
N ARG A 434 -4.21 19.42 13.79
CA ARG A 434 -3.65 18.25 13.11
C ARG A 434 -4.45 17.01 13.47
N ILE A 435 -4.94 16.31 12.46
CA ILE A 435 -5.49 14.96 12.54
C ILE A 435 -4.47 14.01 11.92
N ALA A 436 -4.23 12.85 12.51
CA ALA A 436 -3.34 11.86 11.91
C ALA A 436 -3.97 11.35 10.60
N PRO A 437 -3.19 11.23 9.51
CA PRO A 437 -3.71 10.70 8.26
C PRO A 437 -3.96 9.20 8.36
N HIS A 438 -5.02 8.73 7.70
CA HIS A 438 -5.42 7.33 7.64
C HIS A 438 -5.70 6.89 6.21
N ILE A 439 -5.22 5.72 5.84
CA ILE A 439 -5.51 5.09 4.56
C ILE A 439 -6.40 3.85 4.71
N VAL A 440 -6.53 3.33 5.93
CA VAL A 440 -7.43 2.24 6.28
C VAL A 440 -8.69 2.82 6.92
N LYS A 441 -9.85 2.49 6.36
CA LYS A 441 -11.15 2.88 6.91
C LYS A 441 -11.64 1.90 7.96
N SER A 442 -11.52 0.60 7.67
CA SER A 442 -11.89 -0.48 8.59
C SER A 442 -11.31 -1.81 8.12
N TRP A 443 -11.31 -2.80 9.01
CA TRP A 443 -11.11 -4.19 8.63
C TRP A 443 -12.12 -5.11 9.29
N THR A 444 -12.42 -6.21 8.61
CA THR A 444 -13.32 -7.25 9.09
C THR A 444 -12.52 -8.51 9.34
N ASN A 445 -12.54 -9.00 10.57
CA ASN A 445 -11.88 -10.24 10.96
C ASN A 445 -12.58 -11.48 10.36
N ALA A 446 -11.91 -12.64 10.37
CA ALA A 446 -12.46 -13.90 9.87
C ALA A 446 -13.74 -14.37 10.60
N ASP A 447 -14.01 -13.87 11.80
CA ASP A 447 -15.23 -14.13 12.58
C ASP A 447 -16.37 -13.14 12.28
N GLY A 448 -16.13 -12.15 11.41
CA GLY A 448 -17.09 -11.12 11.02
C GLY A 448 -17.09 -9.88 11.91
N THR A 449 -16.23 -9.79 12.92
CA THR A 449 -16.09 -8.56 13.72
C THR A 449 -15.43 -7.47 12.90
N VAL A 450 -15.97 -6.26 12.98
CA VAL A 450 -15.45 -5.07 12.28
C VAL A 450 -14.67 -4.21 13.28
N GLU A 451 -13.48 -3.83 12.88
CA GLU A 451 -12.61 -2.93 13.62
C GLU A 451 -12.24 -1.71 12.77
N VAL A 452 -11.88 -0.63 13.42
CA VAL A 452 -11.42 0.62 12.80
C VAL A 452 -10.04 0.98 13.37
N PRO A 453 -9.22 1.75 12.65
CA PRO A 453 -7.95 2.24 13.18
C PRO A 453 -8.15 2.99 14.51
N ASP A 454 -7.23 2.80 15.45
CA ASP A 454 -7.17 3.63 16.65
C ASP A 454 -6.53 4.97 16.28
N THR A 455 -7.37 5.93 15.98
CA THR A 455 -6.93 7.24 15.54
C THR A 455 -6.38 8.05 16.72
N SER A 456 -5.16 8.55 16.59
CA SER A 456 -4.60 9.47 17.59
C SER A 456 -5.50 10.69 17.79
N GLN A 457 -5.56 11.21 19.02
CA GLN A 457 -6.38 12.40 19.31
C GLN A 457 -5.87 13.60 18.48
N PRO A 458 -6.78 14.43 17.93
CA PRO A 458 -6.41 15.66 17.23
C PRO A 458 -5.53 16.56 18.09
N VAL A 459 -4.51 17.18 17.49
CA VAL A 459 -3.54 18.04 18.17
C VAL A 459 -3.66 19.47 17.69
N GLN A 460 -3.88 20.42 18.62
CA GLN A 460 -3.85 21.85 18.29
C GLN A 460 -2.40 22.28 18.04
N VAL A 461 -2.08 22.65 16.82
CA VAL A 461 -0.75 23.06 16.35
C VAL A 461 -0.62 24.58 16.38
N MET A 462 -1.64 25.30 15.91
CA MET A 462 -1.70 26.74 15.87
C MET A 462 -3.12 27.25 16.11
N ASP A 463 -3.25 28.50 16.53
CA ASP A 463 -4.55 29.12 16.77
C ASP A 463 -5.37 29.21 15.47
N ALA A 464 -6.70 29.04 15.57
CA ALA A 464 -7.60 29.10 14.42
C ALA A 464 -7.54 30.44 13.68
N THR A 465 -7.29 31.54 14.40
CA THR A 465 -7.11 32.87 13.80
C THR A 465 -5.85 32.91 12.94
N ALA A 466 -4.73 32.42 13.46
CA ALA A 466 -3.45 32.37 12.71
C ALA A 466 -3.57 31.43 11.49
N ALA A 467 -4.24 30.28 11.63
CA ALA A 467 -4.50 29.36 10.52
C ALA A 467 -5.35 30.01 9.42
N SER A 468 -6.44 30.69 9.79
CA SER A 468 -7.30 31.42 8.85
C SER A 468 -6.58 32.57 8.16
N GLN A 469 -5.74 33.30 8.89
CA GLN A 469 -4.90 34.36 8.31
C GLN A 469 -3.92 33.77 7.30
N LEU A 470 -3.22 32.71 7.65
CA LEU A 470 -2.28 32.02 6.77
C LEU A 470 -2.97 31.50 5.51
N LEU A 471 -4.13 30.85 5.62
CA LEU A 471 -4.90 30.36 4.49
C LEU A 471 -5.31 31.51 3.54
N THR A 472 -5.77 32.65 4.08
CA THR A 472 -6.07 33.83 3.25
C THR A 472 -4.80 34.39 2.56
N MET A 473 -3.64 34.38 3.23
CA MET A 473 -2.37 34.75 2.59
C MET A 473 -1.98 33.76 1.46
N MET A 474 -2.28 32.48 1.63
CA MET A 474 -2.06 31.46 0.59
C MET A 474 -2.94 31.68 -0.65
N GLU A 475 -4.13 32.26 -0.52
CA GLU A 475 -4.95 32.63 -1.67
C GLU A 475 -4.27 33.73 -2.52
N SER A 476 -3.51 34.63 -1.92
CA SER A 476 -2.76 35.66 -2.65
C SER A 476 -1.66 35.03 -3.56
N VAL A 477 -1.15 33.85 -3.22
CA VAL A 477 -0.19 33.13 -4.07
C VAL A 477 -0.82 32.72 -5.42
N VAL A 478 -2.15 32.56 -5.46
CA VAL A 478 -2.91 32.16 -6.67
C VAL A 478 -3.55 33.36 -7.38
N GLU A 479 -4.11 34.30 -6.61
CA GLU A 479 -4.99 35.32 -7.14
C GLU A 479 -4.29 36.65 -7.43
N ASP A 480 -3.19 36.95 -6.74
CA ASP A 480 -2.42 38.17 -6.93
C ASP A 480 -1.54 38.08 -8.18
N ASP A 481 -1.35 39.19 -8.89
CA ASP A 481 -0.48 39.27 -10.06
C ASP A 481 1.00 38.98 -9.73
N LEU A 482 1.40 39.19 -8.48
CA LEU A 482 2.73 38.88 -7.95
C LEU A 482 2.85 37.41 -7.49
N GLY A 483 1.73 36.66 -7.50
CA GLY A 483 1.66 35.31 -6.99
C GLY A 483 2.35 34.28 -7.89
N THR A 484 3.04 33.31 -7.29
CA THR A 484 3.81 32.29 -8.01
C THR A 484 2.98 31.10 -8.51
N ALA A 485 1.67 31.02 -8.16
CA ALA A 485 0.84 29.85 -8.42
C ALA A 485 -0.43 30.14 -9.24
N GLY A 486 -0.46 31.15 -10.08
CA GLY A 486 -1.61 31.46 -10.94
C GLY A 486 -2.08 30.26 -11.80
N ALA A 487 -1.18 29.35 -12.17
CA ALA A 487 -1.49 28.13 -12.90
C ALA A 487 -2.23 27.06 -12.07
N ALA A 488 -2.27 27.18 -10.74
CA ALA A 488 -3.02 26.30 -9.85
C ALA A 488 -4.50 26.71 -9.69
N LYS A 489 -4.94 27.78 -10.34
CA LYS A 489 -6.31 28.31 -10.24
C LYS A 489 -7.34 27.32 -10.75
N VAL A 490 -8.40 27.13 -9.98
CA VAL A 490 -9.55 26.29 -10.33
C VAL A 490 -10.79 27.18 -10.49
N PRO A 491 -11.36 27.28 -11.70
CA PRO A 491 -12.53 28.13 -11.94
C PRO A 491 -13.71 27.77 -11.01
N GLY A 492 -14.26 28.78 -10.36
CA GLY A 492 -15.39 28.61 -9.42
C GLY A 492 -14.98 28.21 -8.01
N TYR A 493 -13.70 28.07 -7.70
CA TYR A 493 -13.22 27.72 -6.36
C TYR A 493 -12.14 28.70 -5.90
N ARG A 494 -12.17 29.02 -4.61
CA ARG A 494 -11.08 29.69 -3.93
C ARG A 494 -10.01 28.65 -3.60
N VAL A 495 -8.76 28.96 -3.92
CA VAL A 495 -7.64 28.02 -3.77
C VAL A 495 -6.51 28.70 -3.02
N GLY A 496 -6.06 28.09 -1.93
CA GLY A 496 -4.87 28.53 -1.21
C GLY A 496 -3.72 27.55 -1.46
N VAL A 497 -2.61 28.02 -2.06
CA VAL A 497 -1.45 27.14 -2.33
C VAL A 497 -0.14 27.79 -1.95
N LYS A 498 0.90 26.97 -1.95
CA LYS A 498 2.29 27.41 -1.98
C LYS A 498 3.10 26.53 -2.92
N THR A 499 3.90 27.18 -3.76
CA THR A 499 4.87 26.52 -4.65
C THR A 499 6.21 26.37 -3.95
N GLY A 500 6.93 25.29 -4.23
CA GLY A 500 8.27 25.02 -3.74
C GLY A 500 9.20 24.54 -4.85
N THR A 501 10.37 25.13 -4.94
CA THR A 501 11.48 24.63 -5.76
C THR A 501 12.67 24.53 -4.84
N ALA A 502 13.16 23.30 -4.62
CA ALA A 502 14.31 23.04 -3.78
C ALA A 502 15.46 22.49 -4.63
N GLU A 503 16.66 23.00 -4.39
CA GLU A 503 17.88 22.43 -4.96
C GLU A 503 18.27 21.18 -4.16
N THR A 504 18.68 20.14 -4.86
CA THR A 504 19.11 18.88 -4.25
C THR A 504 20.29 18.30 -5.01
N ILE A 505 21.00 17.36 -4.37
CA ILE A 505 22.09 16.62 -5.03
C ILE A 505 21.60 15.21 -5.33
N ILE A 506 21.58 14.86 -6.61
CA ILE A 506 21.11 13.57 -7.11
C ILE A 506 22.28 12.92 -7.85
N ASP A 507 22.73 11.74 -7.38
CA ASP A 507 23.86 11.01 -7.96
C ASP A 507 25.13 11.88 -8.14
N GLY A 508 25.34 12.83 -7.22
CA GLY A 508 26.48 13.76 -7.25
C GLY A 508 26.32 14.94 -8.22
N ALA A 509 25.18 15.10 -8.87
CA ALA A 509 24.86 16.24 -9.73
C ALA A 509 23.80 17.13 -9.07
N SER A 510 23.76 18.42 -9.45
CA SER A 510 22.69 19.32 -9.04
C SER A 510 21.37 18.91 -9.71
N GLY A 511 20.32 18.76 -8.92
CA GLY A 511 18.96 18.51 -9.35
C GLY A 511 17.98 19.43 -8.63
N LEU A 512 16.70 19.34 -8.99
CA LEU A 512 15.64 20.13 -8.39
C LEU A 512 14.49 19.22 -7.93
N VAL A 513 13.78 19.66 -6.91
CA VAL A 513 12.48 19.11 -6.53
C VAL A 513 11.43 20.21 -6.72
N SER A 514 10.40 19.92 -7.49
CA SER A 514 9.29 20.84 -7.74
C SER A 514 8.08 20.38 -6.96
N THR A 515 7.61 21.23 -6.05
CA THR A 515 6.46 20.92 -5.19
C THR A 515 5.37 21.97 -5.34
N THR A 516 4.13 21.58 -5.13
CA THR A 516 3.00 22.49 -4.93
C THR A 516 2.03 21.84 -3.96
N ALA A 517 1.80 22.50 -2.84
CA ALA A 517 0.86 22.03 -1.84
C ALA A 517 -0.20 23.10 -1.54
N GLY A 518 -1.44 22.66 -1.29
CA GLY A 518 -2.52 23.61 -1.09
C GLY A 518 -3.83 22.99 -0.65
N ILE A 519 -4.84 23.85 -0.60
CA ILE A 519 -6.16 23.62 0.03
C ILE A 519 -7.25 24.07 -0.93
N ILE A 520 -8.28 23.26 -1.10
CA ILE A 520 -9.45 23.56 -1.93
C ILE A 520 -10.74 22.98 -1.34
N PRO A 521 -11.87 23.75 -1.30
CA PRO A 521 -11.95 25.22 -1.41
C PRO A 521 -11.29 25.92 -0.21
N ALA A 522 -10.77 27.14 -0.36
CA ALA A 522 -10.15 27.86 0.75
C ALA A 522 -11.19 28.49 1.71
N ASP A 523 -12.40 28.81 1.22
CA ASP A 523 -13.50 29.36 2.03
C ASP A 523 -14.28 28.31 2.82
N ALA A 524 -14.22 27.05 2.41
CA ALA A 524 -14.83 25.92 3.09
C ALA A 524 -13.91 24.68 2.92
N PRO A 525 -12.77 24.62 3.61
CA PRO A 525 -11.72 23.64 3.37
C PRO A 525 -12.22 22.18 3.41
N ARG A 526 -11.93 21.44 2.37
CA ARG A 526 -12.28 20.02 2.24
C ARG A 526 -11.11 19.14 1.88
N LEU A 527 -10.26 19.58 0.98
CA LEU A 527 -9.13 18.82 0.48
C LEU A 527 -7.81 19.54 0.72
N ALA A 528 -6.87 18.84 1.27
CA ALA A 528 -5.45 19.19 1.29
C ALA A 528 -4.73 18.33 0.24
N ILE A 529 -3.95 18.96 -0.63
CA ILE A 529 -3.30 18.30 -1.76
C ILE A 529 -1.82 18.64 -1.75
N ALA A 530 -0.95 17.62 -1.83
CA ALA A 530 0.48 17.76 -2.08
C ALA A 530 0.85 17.12 -3.42
N VAL A 531 1.64 17.82 -4.21
CA VAL A 531 2.15 17.40 -5.53
C VAL A 531 3.65 17.55 -5.55
N VAL A 532 4.36 16.46 -5.83
CA VAL A 532 5.82 16.42 -5.90
C VAL A 532 6.26 15.88 -7.24
N LEU A 533 7.20 16.57 -7.89
CA LEU A 533 7.95 16.09 -9.05
C LEU A 533 9.44 16.11 -8.69
N TYR A 534 10.05 14.94 -8.61
CA TYR A 534 11.45 14.81 -8.21
C TYR A 534 12.36 14.78 -9.44
N ASN A 535 13.34 15.66 -9.44
CA ASN A 535 14.32 15.81 -10.53
C ASN A 535 13.69 16.03 -11.92
N PRO A 536 12.75 16.98 -12.10
CA PRO A 536 12.26 17.31 -13.43
C PRO A 536 13.39 17.95 -14.25
N ARG A 537 13.69 17.37 -15.44
CA ARG A 537 14.80 17.82 -16.30
C ARG A 537 14.36 18.81 -17.37
N VAL A 538 13.05 18.85 -17.65
CA VAL A 538 12.43 19.77 -18.60
C VAL A 538 11.44 20.63 -17.83
N VAL A 539 11.66 21.96 -17.81
CA VAL A 539 10.85 22.90 -17.01
C VAL A 539 10.75 22.47 -15.55
N SER A 540 11.76 22.84 -14.79
CA SER A 540 11.92 22.43 -13.39
C SER A 540 11.28 23.38 -12.38
N VAL A 541 10.89 24.60 -12.79
CA VAL A 541 10.29 25.60 -11.89
C VAL A 541 8.86 25.17 -11.56
N SER A 542 8.49 25.26 -10.29
CA SER A 542 7.19 24.77 -9.79
C SER A 542 5.98 25.50 -10.38
N SER A 543 6.08 26.80 -10.68
CA SER A 543 5.02 27.57 -11.36
C SER A 543 4.59 26.97 -12.70
N ASP A 544 5.50 26.31 -13.42
CA ASP A 544 5.27 25.75 -14.76
C ASP A 544 5.21 24.23 -14.79
N SER A 545 5.53 23.56 -13.70
CA SER A 545 5.57 22.09 -13.60
C SER A 545 4.54 21.53 -12.61
N SER A 546 4.73 21.67 -11.31
CA SER A 546 3.84 21.11 -10.27
C SER A 546 2.57 21.94 -10.04
N ALA A 547 2.60 23.28 -10.21
CA ALA A 547 1.42 24.11 -9.99
C ALA A 547 0.30 23.87 -11.03
N PRO A 548 0.58 23.77 -12.34
CA PRO A 548 -0.45 23.36 -13.30
C PRO A 548 -1.00 21.96 -13.03
N LEU A 549 -0.17 21.01 -12.59
CA LEU A 549 -0.61 19.67 -12.20
C LEU A 549 -1.55 19.72 -10.99
N PHE A 550 -1.20 20.52 -9.98
CA PHE A 550 -2.08 20.76 -8.83
C PHE A 550 -3.46 21.27 -9.28
N GLY A 551 -3.51 22.26 -10.18
CA GLY A 551 -4.77 22.80 -10.71
C GLY A 551 -5.62 21.77 -11.45
N ASP A 552 -5.00 20.90 -12.26
CA ASP A 552 -5.68 19.81 -12.96
C ASP A 552 -6.21 18.77 -11.99
N ILE A 553 -5.42 18.36 -10.99
CA ILE A 553 -5.80 17.41 -9.94
C ILE A 553 -6.92 17.98 -9.08
N ALA A 554 -6.78 19.21 -8.59
CA ALA A 554 -7.78 19.86 -7.75
C ALA A 554 -9.13 19.97 -8.46
N ARG A 555 -9.15 20.35 -9.76
CA ARG A 555 -10.36 20.38 -10.59
C ARG A 555 -11.00 19.00 -10.70
N THR A 556 -10.20 17.98 -10.95
CA THR A 556 -10.65 16.59 -11.04
C THR A 556 -11.25 16.13 -9.70
N ALA A 557 -10.57 16.40 -8.60
CA ALA A 557 -10.99 15.99 -7.27
C ALA A 557 -12.32 16.63 -6.82
N VAL A 558 -12.47 17.96 -7.00
CA VAL A 558 -13.73 18.64 -6.61
C VAL A 558 -14.90 18.16 -7.47
N GLY A 559 -14.67 17.87 -8.76
CA GLY A 559 -15.69 17.33 -9.66
C GLY A 559 -16.10 15.92 -9.29
N ASN A 560 -15.14 15.03 -9.06
CA ASN A 560 -15.38 13.63 -8.72
C ASN A 560 -16.09 13.46 -7.36
N LEU A 561 -15.66 14.25 -6.37
CA LEU A 561 -16.21 14.20 -5.00
C LEU A 561 -17.47 15.07 -4.83
N GLY A 562 -17.93 15.78 -5.87
CA GLY A 562 -19.12 16.62 -5.82
C GLY A 562 -18.99 17.79 -4.82
N ILE A 563 -17.80 18.35 -4.64
CA ILE A 563 -17.56 19.44 -3.71
C ILE A 563 -18.19 20.72 -4.28
N PRO A 564 -19.03 21.44 -3.52
CA PRO A 564 -19.66 22.67 -4.00
C PRO A 564 -18.64 23.77 -4.32
N ALA A 565 -18.93 24.57 -5.34
CA ALA A 565 -18.14 25.73 -5.68
C ALA A 565 -18.17 26.80 -4.57
N SER A 566 -17.13 27.63 -4.50
CA SER A 566 -17.05 28.75 -3.58
C SER A 566 -18.18 29.76 -3.85
N THR A 567 -18.75 30.32 -2.79
CA THR A 567 -19.91 31.22 -2.88
C THR A 567 -19.53 32.70 -2.96
N SER A 568 -18.26 33.03 -2.72
CA SER A 568 -17.72 34.39 -2.75
C SER A 568 -16.32 34.40 -3.37
N SER A 569 -15.92 35.53 -3.94
CA SER A 569 -14.53 35.76 -4.33
C SER A 569 -13.61 35.87 -3.11
N ALA A 570 -12.32 35.64 -3.30
CA ALA A 570 -11.31 35.79 -2.26
C ALA A 570 -11.29 37.23 -1.73
N ASN A 571 -11.18 37.37 -0.41
CA ASN A 571 -11.02 38.65 0.25
C ASN A 571 -9.56 38.76 0.73
N LEU A 572 -8.68 39.14 -0.20
CA LEU A 572 -7.24 39.18 0.03
C LEU A 572 -6.82 40.33 0.94
N TYR A 573 -5.71 40.15 1.63
CA TYR A 573 -5.06 41.22 2.36
C TYR A 573 -4.46 42.25 1.38
N PRO A 574 -4.34 43.52 1.78
CA PRO A 574 -3.66 44.53 0.96
C PRO A 574 -2.23 44.13 0.65
N THR A 575 -1.85 44.26 -0.62
CA THR A 575 -0.48 43.99 -1.10
C THR A 575 0.40 45.23 -1.11
N THR A 576 -0.19 46.41 -1.07
CA THR A 576 0.55 47.68 -0.92
C THR A 576 0.65 48.07 0.56
N PRO A 577 1.86 48.46 1.04
CA PRO A 577 2.11 48.91 2.41
C PRO A 577 1.28 50.12 2.82
#